data_42bc6cc0455bf60f35659e93468ecdc8
#
_entry.id   42bc6cc0455bf60f35659e93468ecdc8
#
_cell.length_a   1.000
_cell.length_b   1.000
_cell.length_c   1.000
_cell.angle_alpha   90.00
_cell.angle_beta   90.00
_cell.angle_gamma   90.00
#
_symmetry.space_group_name_H-M   'P 1'
#
loop_
_entity.id
_entity.type
_entity.pdbx_description
1 polymer ?
#
loop_
_entity_poly.entity_id
_entity_poly.type
_entity_poly.pdbx_seq_one_letter_code
_entity_poly.pdbx_strand_id
1 'polypeptide(L)' 'MEKRYLAQVKMDGKVEHIMVVAESLEERDRCIRNRVLNDYHPKTWKVVDVQEIKRTTWRSNPRWH' A
#
# COMPACT_ATOMS: atom_id res chain seq x y z
N MET A 1 -14.56 9.59 0.06
CA MET A 1 -14.72 8.19 0.41
C MET A 1 -13.36 7.52 0.51
N GLU A 2 -13.13 6.84 1.61
CA GLU A 2 -11.85 6.19 1.82
C GLU A 2 -11.65 4.98 0.92
N LYS A 3 -10.44 4.85 0.43
CA LYS A 3 -10.06 3.69 -0.37
C LYS A 3 -8.82 3.07 0.23
N ARG A 4 -8.68 1.77 0.06
CA ARG A 4 -7.54 1.04 0.56
C ARG A 4 -6.62 0.70 -0.60
N TYR A 5 -5.32 0.84 -0.36
CA TYR A 5 -4.33 0.55 -1.37
C TYR A 5 -3.24 -0.34 -0.81
N LEU A 6 -2.78 -1.24 -1.64
CA LEU A 6 -1.63 -2.08 -1.30
C LEU A 6 -0.46 -1.63 -2.16
N ALA A 7 0.58 -1.15 -1.52
CA ALA A 7 1.76 -0.65 -2.21
C ALA A 7 2.90 -1.64 -2.06
N GLN A 8 3.59 -1.88 -3.15
CA GLN A 8 4.81 -2.66 -3.12
C GLN A 8 5.97 -1.67 -3.23
N VAL A 9 6.79 -1.64 -2.21
CA VAL A 9 7.87 -0.68 -2.14
C VAL A 9 9.19 -1.44 -1.99
N LYS A 10 10.12 -1.14 -2.87
CA LYS A 10 11.44 -1.75 -2.79
C LYS A 10 12.29 -0.88 -1.89
N MET A 11 12.79 -1.46 -0.82
CA MET A 11 13.60 -0.75 0.15
C MET A 11 14.90 -1.50 0.37
N ASP A 12 16.00 -0.84 0.10
CA ASP A 12 17.34 -1.43 0.28
C ASP A 12 17.44 -2.83 -0.33
N GLY A 13 16.84 -2.97 -1.51
CA GLY A 13 16.92 -4.23 -2.25
C GLY A 13 15.84 -5.24 -1.94
N LYS A 14 14.97 -4.95 -1.00
CA LYS A 14 13.88 -5.87 -0.65
C LYS A 14 12.53 -5.23 -0.93
N VAL A 15 11.57 -6.03 -1.36
CA VAL A 15 10.23 -5.54 -1.64
C VAL A 15 9.36 -5.78 -0.42
N GLU A 16 8.73 -4.70 0.07
CA GLU A 16 7.82 -4.76 1.20
C GLU A 16 6.43 -4.36 0.76
N HIS A 17 5.44 -4.90 1.43
CA HIS A 17 4.05 -4.57 1.13
C HIS A 17 3.51 -3.66 2.23
N ILE A 18 2.97 -2.52 1.81
CA ILE A 18 2.44 -1.53 2.74
C ILE A 18 1.00 -1.25 2.37
N MET A 19 0.11 -1.34 3.34
CA MET A 19 -1.29 -1.02 3.11
C MET A 19 -1.58 0.37 3.67
N VAL A 20 -2.23 1.21 2.87
CA VAL A 20 -2.60 2.54 3.30
C VAL A 20 -4.06 2.80 2.96
N VAL A 21 -4.65 3.75 3.68
CA VAL A 21 -6.02 4.19 3.46
C VAL A 21 -5.96 5.66 3.11
N ALA A 22 -6.60 6.05 2.02
CA ALA A 22 -6.54 7.44 1.57
C ALA A 22 -7.79 7.79 0.79
N GLU A 23 -8.09 9.08 0.71
CA GLU A 23 -9.24 9.57 -0.03
C GLU A 23 -8.85 10.14 -1.39
N SER A 24 -7.58 10.35 -1.63
CA SER A 24 -7.10 10.87 -2.89
C SER A 24 -5.76 10.24 -3.22
N LEU A 25 -5.34 10.39 -4.46
CA LEU A 25 -4.05 9.86 -4.89
C LEU A 25 -2.90 10.58 -4.22
N GLU A 26 -3.06 11.88 -4.01
CA GLU A 26 -2.03 12.65 -3.32
C GLU A 26 -1.87 12.17 -1.89
N GLU A 27 -2.98 11.96 -1.22
CA GLU A 27 -2.94 11.49 0.15
C GLU A 27 -2.36 10.10 0.22
N ARG A 28 -2.71 9.26 -0.75
CA ARG A 28 -2.16 7.91 -0.83
C ARG A 28 -0.65 7.93 -0.90
N ASP A 29 -0.11 8.76 -1.78
CA ASP A 29 1.33 8.82 -1.95
C ASP A 29 2.02 9.36 -0.71
N ARG A 30 1.40 10.33 -0.07
CA ARG A 30 1.94 10.89 1.17
C ARG A 30 1.94 9.84 2.29
N CYS A 31 0.88 9.04 2.39
CA CYS A 31 0.81 8.00 3.40
C CYS A 31 1.86 6.94 3.18
N ILE A 32 2.06 6.54 1.93
CA ILE A 32 3.08 5.55 1.61
C ILE A 32 4.45 6.07 2.02
N ARG A 33 4.73 7.30 1.64
CA ARG A 33 6.02 7.90 1.97
C ARG A 33 6.24 7.98 3.47
N ASN A 34 5.22 8.42 4.20
CA ASN A 34 5.33 8.54 5.64
C ASN A 34 5.58 7.19 6.30
N ARG A 35 4.90 6.15 5.83
CA ARG A 35 5.09 4.81 6.38
C ARG A 35 6.51 4.32 6.12
N VAL A 36 6.99 4.52 4.90
CA VAL A 36 8.34 4.09 4.56
C VAL A 36 9.37 4.80 5.43
N LEU A 37 9.25 6.10 5.53
CA LEU A 37 10.26 6.88 6.24
C LEU A 37 10.17 6.74 7.75
N ASN A 38 8.98 6.55 8.28
CA ASN A 38 8.81 6.47 9.74
C ASN A 38 8.98 5.06 10.29
N ASP A 39 8.51 4.06 9.56
CA ASP A 39 8.52 2.70 10.07
C ASP A 39 9.73 1.89 9.64
N TYR A 40 10.27 2.16 8.47
CA TYR A 40 11.33 1.33 7.92
C TYR A 40 12.70 2.02 7.87
N HIS A 41 12.72 3.33 7.68
CA HIS A 41 13.97 4.11 7.62
C HIS A 41 14.97 3.57 6.61
N PRO A 42 14.56 3.27 5.35
CA PRO A 42 15.50 2.72 4.39
C PRO A 42 16.46 3.79 3.88
N LYS A 43 17.62 3.36 3.43
CA LYS A 43 18.57 4.27 2.80
C LYS A 43 18.10 4.65 1.40
N THR A 44 17.52 3.67 0.70
CA THR A 44 16.95 3.93 -0.62
C THR A 44 15.61 3.23 -0.69
N TRP A 45 14.68 3.80 -1.44
CA TRP A 45 13.39 3.17 -1.60
C TRP A 45 12.73 3.65 -2.88
N LYS A 46 11.83 2.82 -3.39
CA LYS A 46 11.13 3.11 -4.63
C LYS A 46 9.81 2.37 -4.62
N VAL A 47 8.74 3.07 -5.01
CA VAL A 47 7.43 2.44 -5.12
C VAL A 47 7.41 1.67 -6.44
N VAL A 48 7.18 0.38 -6.36
CA VAL A 48 7.16 -0.48 -7.53
C VAL A 48 5.77 -0.59 -8.11
N ASP A 49 4.78 -0.74 -7.25
CA ASP A 49 3.41 -0.92 -7.71
C ASP A 49 2.44 -0.50 -6.61
N VAL A 50 1.28 -0.02 -7.00
CA VAL A 50 0.23 0.33 -6.05
C VAL A 50 -1.09 -0.15 -6.63
N GLN A 51 -1.84 -0.90 -5.85
CA GLN A 51 -3.12 -1.43 -6.28
C GLN A 51 -4.21 -1.01 -5.30
N GLU A 52 -5.36 -0.68 -5.83
CA GLU A 52 -6.52 -0.39 -4.99
C GLU A 52 -7.18 -1.71 -4.60
N ILE A 53 -7.49 -1.87 -3.33
CA ILE A 53 -8.15 -3.08 -2.83
C ILE A 53 -9.62 -2.80 -2.74
N LYS A 54 -10.40 -3.53 -3.54
CA LYS A 54 -11.83 -3.33 -3.58
C LYS A 54 -12.53 -4.28 -2.63
N ARG A 55 -13.40 -3.73 -1.82
CA ARG A 55 -14.10 -4.49 -0.84
C ARG A 55 -14.92 -5.64 -1.40
N THR A 56 -15.54 -5.40 -2.52
CA THR A 56 -16.41 -6.41 -3.10
C THR A 56 -15.66 -7.69 -3.43
N THR A 57 -14.40 -7.60 -3.67
CA THR A 57 -13.59 -8.77 -3.96
C THR A 57 -13.56 -9.72 -2.80
N TRP A 58 -13.56 -9.20 -1.61
CA TRP A 58 -13.55 -10.02 -0.43
C TRP A 58 -14.81 -10.82 -0.30
N ARG A 59 -15.91 -10.17 -0.54
CA ARG A 59 -17.19 -10.80 -0.31
C ARG A 59 -17.47 -11.89 -1.31
N SER A 60 -16.99 -11.71 -2.49
CA SER A 60 -17.27 -12.67 -3.53
C SER A 60 -16.46 -13.93 -3.39
N ASN A 61 -15.61 -13.99 -2.42
CA ASN A 61 -14.74 -15.13 -2.29
C ASN A 61 -14.89 -15.82 -0.97
N PRO A 62 -15.98 -16.27 -0.68
CA PRO A 62 -16.20 -16.85 0.56
C PRO A 62 -15.87 -18.24 0.65
N ARG A 63 -15.93 -18.89 0.21
CA ARG A 63 -15.86 -19.94 0.45
C ARG A 63 -14.99 -20.62 0.53
N TRP A 64 -14.39 -20.56 0.40
CA TRP A 64 -13.49 -21.32 0.47
C TRP A 64 -13.78 -22.12 1.51
N HIS A 65 -14.40 -22.05 1.54
CA HIS A 65 -14.68 -22.70 2.26
C HIS A 65 -15.20 -23.50 2.05
#